data_1688cdeb9d7287edc38617b7cbf8f291
#
_entry.id   1688cdeb9d7287edc38617b7cbf8f291
#
_cell.length_a   1.000
_cell.length_b   1.000
_cell.length_c   1.000
_cell.angle_alpha   90.00
_cell.angle_beta   90.00
_cell.angle_gamma   90.00
#
_symmetry.space_group_name_H-M   'P 1'
#
loop_
_entity.id
_entity.type
_entity.pdbx_description
1 polymer ?
#
loop_
_entity_poly.entity_id
_entity_poly.type
_entity_poly.pdbx_seq_one_letter_code
_entity_poly.pdbx_strand_id
1 'polypeptide(L)'
;MTKLHTSQVTHGNRGDQARVRPTTILRSERLNAYLGAEIILASETFQHTGSFKFRAAYSVASRVPQKMLIAASSGNFGQALAYACSLLNKSCIVVMPTTSAKVKVDAVREYGAEVELVDVGAKSRAERVAELSKQHPRAYVASAYDDPHVILGNSSLGKELSELKPAPEVVVVPIGGGGLSSGVITGIERARKRIQVVGAEPLLGNDAARSLKAGQIVKNEREPQTIADGARTISLGKRNWKILKRGMKSIVEVPEEQIREAVRLLFGLANLKVEPTGALGVAAVMTSPHLFRDRLVCCVISGGNVDPAVYAQLIQS
;
A
#
# COMPACT_ATOMS: atom_id res chain seq x y z
N MET A 1 -20.42 -36.09 -2.82
CA MET A 1 -19.10 -35.62 -3.30
C MET A 1 -19.29 -35.05 -4.72
N THR A 2 -19.58 -33.78 -4.82
CA THR A 2 -19.86 -33.09 -6.08
C THR A 2 -18.57 -32.38 -6.50
N LYS A 3 -17.95 -32.84 -7.57
CA LYS A 3 -16.77 -32.20 -8.18
C LYS A 3 -17.18 -30.86 -8.74
N LEU A 4 -16.67 -29.78 -8.16
CA LEU A 4 -16.71 -28.45 -8.78
C LEU A 4 -15.85 -28.48 -10.05
N HIS A 5 -16.49 -28.36 -11.20
CA HIS A 5 -15.82 -28.12 -12.46
C HIS A 5 -15.16 -26.74 -12.41
N THR A 6 -13.83 -26.71 -12.40
CA THR A 6 -13.06 -25.52 -12.73
C THR A 6 -13.27 -25.21 -14.21
N SER A 7 -14.17 -24.30 -14.51
CA SER A 7 -14.27 -23.69 -15.82
C SER A 7 -12.96 -22.98 -16.14
N GLN A 8 -12.26 -23.45 -17.17
CA GLN A 8 -11.12 -22.74 -17.77
C GLN A 8 -11.59 -21.35 -18.16
N VAL A 9 -11.09 -20.34 -17.47
CA VAL A 9 -11.25 -18.95 -17.90
C VAL A 9 -10.46 -18.81 -19.19
N THR A 10 -11.18 -18.78 -20.31
CA THR A 10 -10.61 -18.47 -21.63
C THR A 10 -9.98 -17.09 -21.55
N HIS A 11 -8.68 -17.01 -21.75
CA HIS A 11 -7.90 -15.78 -21.78
C HIS A 11 -8.33 -14.95 -23.00
N GLY A 12 -9.34 -14.11 -22.81
CA GLY A 12 -9.66 -13.04 -23.75
C GLY A 12 -8.49 -12.07 -23.87
N ASN A 13 -8.33 -11.51 -25.02
CA ASN A 13 -7.32 -10.60 -25.55
C ASN A 13 -6.43 -9.92 -24.49
N ARG A 14 -5.20 -10.41 -24.29
CA ARG A 14 -4.26 -10.04 -23.21
C ARG A 14 -3.86 -8.56 -23.17
N GLY A 15 -4.18 -7.77 -24.17
CA GLY A 15 -3.83 -6.36 -24.27
C GLY A 15 -4.66 -5.42 -23.38
N ASP A 16 -5.90 -5.77 -23.05
CA ASP A 16 -6.83 -4.89 -22.32
C ASP A 16 -6.89 -5.17 -20.79
N GLN A 17 -6.51 -6.37 -20.36
CA GLN A 17 -6.54 -6.77 -18.95
C GLN A 17 -5.37 -6.22 -18.11
N ALA A 18 -4.35 -5.67 -18.75
CA ALA A 18 -3.12 -5.18 -18.12
C ALA A 18 -3.22 -3.74 -17.61
N ARG A 19 -4.39 -3.10 -17.65
CA ARG A 19 -4.54 -1.73 -17.15
C ARG A 19 -4.79 -1.74 -15.65
N VAL A 20 -4.07 -0.85 -14.95
CA VAL A 20 -4.38 -0.49 -13.55
C VAL A 20 -5.84 -0.06 -13.49
N ARG A 21 -6.62 -0.66 -12.58
CA ARG A 21 -8.02 -0.28 -12.38
C ARG A 21 -8.09 1.14 -11.80
N PRO A 22 -9.07 1.96 -12.21
CA PRO A 22 -9.37 3.19 -11.50
C PRO A 22 -9.66 2.91 -10.03
N THR A 23 -9.30 3.86 -9.15
CA THR A 23 -9.66 3.73 -7.73
C THR A 23 -11.18 3.74 -7.55
N THR A 24 -11.66 2.93 -6.62
CA THR A 24 -13.09 2.90 -6.31
C THR A 24 -13.42 3.98 -5.29
N ILE A 25 -14.30 4.89 -5.66
CA ILE A 25 -14.75 5.98 -4.78
C ILE A 25 -16.03 5.57 -4.07
N LEU A 26 -15.99 5.61 -2.74
CA LEU A 26 -17.11 5.27 -1.88
C LEU A 26 -17.43 6.43 -0.94
N ARG A 27 -18.70 6.56 -0.59
CA ARG A 27 -19.20 7.43 0.48
C ARG A 27 -20.09 6.60 1.40
N SER A 28 -20.01 6.88 2.69
CA SER A 28 -20.90 6.28 3.68
C SER A 28 -21.45 7.37 4.58
N GLU A 29 -22.73 7.66 4.46
CA GLU A 29 -23.42 8.64 5.31
C GLU A 29 -23.36 8.23 6.79
N ARG A 30 -23.46 6.92 7.07
CA ARG A 30 -23.34 6.39 8.43
C ARG A 30 -21.96 6.65 9.03
N LEU A 31 -20.89 6.44 8.24
CA LEU A 31 -19.51 6.70 8.67
C LEU A 31 -19.30 8.21 8.85
N ASN A 32 -19.78 9.03 7.92
CA ASN A 32 -19.67 10.48 7.98
C ASN A 32 -20.39 11.06 9.20
N ALA A 33 -21.61 10.58 9.49
CA ALA A 33 -22.37 10.97 10.68
C ALA A 33 -21.63 10.58 11.98
N TYR A 34 -21.08 9.38 12.04
CA TYR A 34 -20.30 8.92 13.20
C TYR A 34 -19.05 9.78 13.44
N LEU A 35 -18.33 10.12 12.38
CA LEU A 35 -17.08 10.88 12.47
C LEU A 35 -17.29 12.41 12.58
N GLY A 36 -18.50 12.89 12.32
CA GLY A 36 -18.77 14.33 12.24
C GLY A 36 -17.95 15.03 11.17
N ALA A 37 -17.67 14.35 10.05
CA ALA A 37 -16.81 14.84 8.98
C ALA A 37 -17.31 14.38 7.61
N GLU A 38 -17.11 15.18 6.56
CA GLU A 38 -17.43 14.79 5.19
C GLU A 38 -16.27 14.02 4.55
N ILE A 39 -16.40 12.68 4.49
CA ILE A 39 -15.34 11.78 4.05
C ILE A 39 -15.70 11.06 2.75
N ILE A 40 -14.74 11.05 1.83
CA ILE A 40 -14.68 10.17 0.66
C ILE A 40 -13.64 9.08 0.93
N LEU A 41 -13.99 7.83 0.64
CA LEU A 41 -13.07 6.69 0.70
C LEU A 41 -12.57 6.39 -0.71
N ALA A 42 -11.27 6.57 -0.97
CA ALA A 42 -10.61 6.17 -2.20
C ALA A 42 -10.02 4.76 -2.00
N SER A 43 -10.79 3.75 -2.41
CA SER A 43 -10.49 2.35 -2.09
C SER A 43 -9.67 1.66 -3.17
N GLU A 44 -8.51 1.17 -2.78
CA GLU A 44 -7.63 0.29 -3.57
C GLU A 44 -7.83 -1.20 -3.21
N THR A 45 -8.83 -1.54 -2.38
CA THR A 45 -9.13 -2.94 -2.07
C THR A 45 -9.66 -3.72 -3.29
N PHE A 46 -10.25 -3.01 -4.25
CA PHE A 46 -10.73 -3.58 -5.52
C PHE A 46 -9.69 -3.53 -6.65
N GLN A 47 -8.50 -3.03 -6.38
CA GLN A 47 -7.38 -3.09 -7.33
C GLN A 47 -6.94 -4.54 -7.53
N HIS A 48 -6.28 -4.84 -8.65
CA HIS A 48 -5.65 -6.15 -8.82
C HIS A 48 -4.81 -6.50 -7.60
N THR A 49 -4.85 -7.74 -7.16
CA THR A 49 -4.18 -8.23 -5.94
C THR A 49 -4.59 -7.54 -4.63
N GLY A 50 -5.76 -6.86 -4.60
CA GLY A 50 -6.39 -6.35 -3.39
C GLY A 50 -5.72 -5.16 -2.71
N SER A 51 -4.83 -4.42 -3.39
CA SER A 51 -4.15 -3.24 -2.84
C SER A 51 -3.55 -2.32 -3.91
N PHE A 52 -3.26 -1.07 -3.54
CA PHE A 52 -2.59 -0.08 -4.38
C PHE A 52 -1.24 -0.55 -4.94
N LYS A 53 -0.64 -1.57 -4.33
CA LYS A 53 0.69 -2.06 -4.72
C LYS A 53 0.75 -2.52 -6.17
N PHE A 54 -0.37 -2.89 -6.76
CA PHE A 54 -0.40 -3.24 -8.18
C PHE A 54 -0.05 -2.04 -9.09
N ARG A 55 -0.46 -0.81 -8.73
CA ARG A 55 -0.06 0.42 -9.46
C ARG A 55 1.45 0.55 -9.53
N ALA A 56 2.11 0.37 -8.39
CA ALA A 56 3.56 0.41 -8.27
C ALA A 56 4.24 -0.72 -9.04
N ALA A 57 3.81 -1.96 -8.79
CA ALA A 57 4.42 -3.16 -9.36
C ALA A 57 4.29 -3.20 -10.88
N TYR A 58 3.11 -2.87 -11.41
CA TYR A 58 2.88 -2.82 -12.86
C TYR A 58 3.73 -1.72 -13.52
N SER A 59 3.84 -0.55 -12.88
CA SER A 59 4.69 0.54 -13.39
C SER A 59 6.17 0.13 -13.42
N VAL A 60 6.67 -0.57 -12.40
CA VAL A 60 8.05 -1.11 -12.43
C VAL A 60 8.17 -2.14 -13.55
N ALA A 61 7.36 -3.20 -13.52
CA ALA A 61 7.49 -4.32 -14.44
C ALA A 61 7.34 -3.93 -15.92
N SER A 62 6.49 -2.94 -16.23
CA SER A 62 6.28 -2.48 -17.61
C SER A 62 7.37 -1.55 -18.13
N ARG A 63 8.07 -0.82 -17.26
CA ARG A 63 9.04 0.21 -17.66
C ARG A 63 10.47 -0.26 -17.65
N VAL A 64 10.83 -1.25 -16.85
CA VAL A 64 12.18 -1.80 -16.85
C VAL A 64 12.36 -2.76 -18.04
N PRO A 65 13.48 -2.70 -18.76
CA PRO A 65 13.73 -3.59 -19.91
C PRO A 65 14.05 -5.04 -19.49
N GLN A 66 14.43 -5.26 -18.24
CA GLN A 66 14.81 -6.57 -17.74
C GLN A 66 13.64 -7.56 -17.80
N LYS A 67 13.95 -8.82 -18.13
CA LYS A 67 12.98 -9.91 -18.21
C LYS A 67 12.78 -10.64 -16.88
N MET A 68 13.62 -10.37 -15.89
CA MET A 68 13.54 -10.93 -14.54
C MET A 68 13.54 -9.80 -13.52
N LEU A 69 12.65 -9.90 -12.53
CA LEU A 69 12.59 -8.98 -11.41
C LEU A 69 12.77 -9.76 -10.10
N ILE A 70 13.47 -9.16 -9.14
CA ILE A 70 13.69 -9.71 -7.80
C ILE A 70 13.20 -8.68 -6.79
N ALA A 71 12.47 -9.11 -5.77
CA ALA A 71 12.04 -8.24 -4.68
C ALA A 71 12.03 -8.96 -3.33
N ALA A 72 12.25 -8.21 -2.26
CA ALA A 72 11.99 -8.66 -0.90
C ALA A 72 10.62 -8.13 -0.45
N SER A 73 9.64 -9.01 -0.31
CA SER A 73 8.32 -8.62 0.19
C SER A 73 7.50 -9.82 0.65
N SER A 74 7.08 -9.82 1.89
CA SER A 74 6.16 -10.83 2.46
C SER A 74 4.68 -10.41 2.40
N GLY A 75 4.36 -9.27 1.78
CA GLY A 75 3.02 -8.70 1.74
C GLY A 75 2.56 -8.31 0.34
N ASN A 76 1.73 -7.28 0.29
CA ASN A 76 1.04 -6.81 -0.91
C ASN A 76 1.93 -6.55 -2.13
N PHE A 77 3.18 -6.09 -1.94
CA PHE A 77 4.06 -5.81 -3.09
C PHE A 77 4.56 -7.08 -3.77
N GLY A 78 4.87 -8.14 -3.01
CA GLY A 78 5.29 -9.42 -3.58
C GLY A 78 4.23 -10.02 -4.50
N GLN A 79 2.97 -10.09 -4.03
CA GLN A 79 1.83 -10.55 -4.82
C GLN A 79 1.60 -9.67 -6.06
N ALA A 80 1.65 -8.35 -5.89
CA ALA A 80 1.45 -7.41 -6.98
C ALA A 80 2.54 -7.52 -8.05
N LEU A 81 3.81 -7.70 -7.64
CA LEU A 81 4.92 -7.85 -8.57
C LEU A 81 4.85 -9.18 -9.32
N ALA A 82 4.52 -10.28 -8.63
CA ALA A 82 4.31 -11.58 -9.24
C ALA A 82 3.24 -11.50 -10.34
N TYR A 83 2.07 -10.93 -10.03
CA TYR A 83 0.99 -10.77 -10.99
C TYR A 83 1.36 -9.84 -12.15
N ALA A 84 1.99 -8.70 -11.87
CA ALA A 84 2.45 -7.79 -12.93
C ALA A 84 3.46 -8.45 -13.88
N CYS A 85 4.41 -9.23 -13.34
CA CYS A 85 5.37 -9.98 -14.14
C CYS A 85 4.70 -11.06 -15.00
N SER A 86 3.75 -11.81 -14.44
CA SER A 86 2.96 -12.80 -15.17
C SER A 86 2.23 -12.18 -16.37
N LEU A 87 1.56 -11.04 -16.18
CA LEU A 87 0.86 -10.31 -17.25
C LEU A 87 1.80 -9.84 -18.38
N LEU A 88 3.06 -9.56 -18.04
CA LEU A 88 4.06 -9.03 -18.97
C LEU A 88 5.03 -10.10 -19.50
N ASN A 89 4.79 -11.38 -19.23
CA ASN A 89 5.66 -12.51 -19.57
C ASN A 89 7.10 -12.29 -19.09
N LYS A 90 7.25 -11.86 -17.82
CA LYS A 90 8.52 -11.68 -17.14
C LYS A 90 8.64 -12.67 -15.97
N SER A 91 9.86 -13.09 -15.67
CA SER A 91 10.14 -13.90 -14.48
C SER A 91 10.19 -13.04 -13.22
N CYS A 92 9.79 -13.61 -12.08
CA CYS A 92 9.81 -12.92 -10.80
C CYS A 92 10.28 -13.85 -9.69
N ILE A 93 11.21 -13.39 -8.88
CA ILE A 93 11.64 -14.04 -7.63
C ILE A 93 11.25 -13.12 -6.46
N VAL A 94 10.50 -13.66 -5.50
CA VAL A 94 10.09 -12.94 -4.31
C VAL A 94 10.72 -13.57 -3.07
N VAL A 95 11.60 -12.82 -2.40
CA VAL A 95 12.24 -13.23 -1.15
C VAL A 95 11.30 -12.96 0.02
N MET A 96 10.92 -14.00 0.74
CA MET A 96 9.99 -13.96 1.87
C MET A 96 10.60 -14.62 3.11
N PRO A 97 10.27 -14.18 4.34
CA PRO A 97 10.65 -14.90 5.55
C PRO A 97 10.05 -16.30 5.60
N THR A 98 10.77 -17.26 6.17
CA THR A 98 10.22 -18.62 6.47
C THR A 98 9.01 -18.56 7.37
N THR A 99 8.89 -17.51 8.20
CA THR A 99 7.75 -17.24 9.09
C THR A 99 6.55 -16.62 8.39
N SER A 100 6.61 -16.40 7.05
CA SER A 100 5.46 -15.86 6.31
C SER A 100 4.28 -16.80 6.33
N ALA A 101 3.08 -16.25 6.53
CA ALA A 101 1.86 -17.07 6.48
C ALA A 101 1.75 -17.82 5.15
N LYS A 102 1.42 -19.12 5.22
CA LYS A 102 1.31 -19.98 4.04
C LYS A 102 0.44 -19.39 2.93
N VAL A 103 -0.70 -18.80 3.30
CA VAL A 103 -1.62 -18.14 2.36
C VAL A 103 -0.96 -17.03 1.56
N LYS A 104 -0.04 -16.26 2.15
CA LYS A 104 0.70 -15.19 1.45
C LYS A 104 1.74 -15.77 0.50
N VAL A 105 2.40 -16.86 0.88
CA VAL A 105 3.39 -17.57 0.04
C VAL A 105 2.69 -18.20 -1.16
N ASP A 106 1.58 -18.91 -0.91
CA ASP A 106 0.81 -19.57 -1.96
C ASP A 106 0.25 -18.55 -2.96
N ALA A 107 -0.28 -17.43 -2.51
CA ALA A 107 -0.76 -16.37 -3.39
C ALA A 107 0.34 -15.80 -4.33
N VAL A 108 1.58 -15.69 -3.87
CA VAL A 108 2.70 -15.27 -4.73
C VAL A 108 3.02 -16.33 -5.78
N ARG A 109 3.00 -17.63 -5.40
CA ARG A 109 3.23 -18.76 -6.30
C ARG A 109 2.12 -18.91 -7.35
N GLU A 110 0.86 -18.74 -6.94
CA GLU A 110 -0.31 -18.79 -7.84
C GLU A 110 -0.23 -17.75 -8.96
N TYR A 111 0.39 -16.60 -8.70
CA TYR A 111 0.70 -15.61 -9.73
C TYR A 111 1.93 -15.94 -10.59
N GLY A 112 2.55 -17.12 -10.41
CA GLY A 112 3.63 -17.63 -11.24
C GLY A 112 5.02 -17.13 -10.87
N ALA A 113 5.22 -16.54 -9.68
CA ALA A 113 6.55 -16.17 -9.20
C ALA A 113 7.20 -17.31 -8.42
N GLU A 114 8.53 -17.38 -8.48
CA GLU A 114 9.34 -18.16 -7.60
C GLU A 114 9.40 -17.50 -6.21
N VAL A 115 9.19 -18.30 -5.16
CA VAL A 115 9.29 -17.82 -3.77
C VAL A 115 10.54 -18.39 -3.15
N GLU A 116 11.44 -17.52 -2.79
CA GLU A 116 12.65 -17.80 -2.04
C GLU A 116 12.42 -17.54 -0.56
N LEU A 117 12.38 -18.59 0.24
CA LEU A 117 12.18 -18.50 1.68
C LEU A 117 13.52 -18.33 2.40
N VAL A 118 13.60 -17.35 3.30
CA VAL A 118 14.82 -17.07 4.07
C VAL A 118 14.53 -17.03 5.57
N ASP A 119 15.37 -17.71 6.34
CA ASP A 119 15.38 -17.56 7.80
C ASP A 119 16.00 -16.20 8.15
N VAL A 120 15.15 -15.26 8.57
CA VAL A 120 15.60 -13.90 8.90
C VAL A 120 16.43 -13.81 10.18
N GLY A 121 16.46 -14.87 11.01
CA GLY A 121 17.40 -14.99 12.14
C GLY A 121 18.83 -15.29 11.70
N ALA A 122 19.00 -16.02 10.59
CA ALA A 122 20.30 -16.38 10.05
C ALA A 122 20.79 -15.41 8.96
N LYS A 123 19.90 -14.90 8.12
CA LYS A 123 20.23 -14.05 6.97
C LYS A 123 19.09 -13.06 6.69
N SER A 124 19.41 -11.80 6.51
CA SER A 124 18.40 -10.80 6.16
C SER A 124 17.86 -10.99 4.73
N ARG A 125 16.63 -10.55 4.49
CA ARG A 125 16.03 -10.53 3.14
C ARG A 125 16.88 -9.72 2.15
N ALA A 126 17.51 -8.65 2.61
CA ALA A 126 18.35 -7.79 1.78
C ALA A 126 19.63 -8.51 1.32
N GLU A 127 20.28 -9.26 2.21
CA GLU A 127 21.44 -10.10 1.87
C GLU A 127 21.06 -11.17 0.85
N ARG A 128 19.91 -11.85 1.04
CA ARG A 128 19.47 -12.86 0.07
C ARG A 128 19.17 -12.26 -1.29
N VAL A 129 18.53 -11.10 -1.35
CA VAL A 129 18.33 -10.37 -2.61
C VAL A 129 19.66 -10.01 -3.27
N ALA A 130 20.66 -9.59 -2.48
CA ALA A 130 21.99 -9.29 -3.02
C ALA A 130 22.70 -10.52 -3.60
N GLU A 131 22.55 -11.70 -2.99
CA GLU A 131 23.05 -12.97 -3.51
C GLU A 131 22.36 -13.35 -4.83
N LEU A 132 21.03 -13.31 -4.86
CA LEU A 132 20.23 -13.58 -6.07
C LEU A 132 20.58 -12.59 -7.19
N SER A 133 20.82 -11.32 -6.87
CA SER A 133 21.25 -10.33 -7.85
C SER A 133 22.63 -10.66 -8.47
N LYS A 134 23.55 -11.28 -7.73
CA LYS A 134 24.80 -11.78 -8.27
C LYS A 134 24.63 -13.01 -9.15
N GLN A 135 23.69 -13.91 -8.77
CA GLN A 135 23.34 -15.10 -9.56
C GLN A 135 22.60 -14.72 -10.85
N HIS A 136 21.82 -13.64 -10.81
CA HIS A 136 21.04 -13.13 -11.93
C HIS A 136 21.42 -11.67 -12.27
N PRO A 137 22.61 -11.42 -12.84
CA PRO A 137 23.15 -10.07 -13.01
C PRO A 137 22.37 -9.19 -13.98
N ARG A 138 21.46 -9.77 -14.77
CA ARG A 138 20.53 -9.06 -15.64
C ARG A 138 19.15 -8.84 -15.04
N ALA A 139 18.90 -9.25 -13.79
CA ALA A 139 17.63 -9.01 -13.11
C ALA A 139 17.54 -7.57 -12.59
N TYR A 140 16.32 -7.05 -12.53
CA TYR A 140 16.03 -5.79 -11.85
C TYR A 140 15.62 -6.04 -10.40
N VAL A 141 16.32 -5.41 -9.46
CA VAL A 141 15.97 -5.47 -8.04
C VAL A 141 14.95 -4.35 -7.75
N ALA A 142 13.70 -4.74 -7.55
CA ALA A 142 12.60 -3.82 -7.31
C ALA A 142 12.45 -3.51 -5.82
N SER A 143 12.46 -2.23 -5.47
CA SER A 143 12.10 -1.80 -4.12
C SER A 143 10.58 -1.70 -3.98
N ALA A 144 10.04 -2.12 -2.82
CA ALA A 144 8.61 -2.04 -2.54
C ALA A 144 8.09 -0.60 -2.35
N TYR A 145 8.96 0.39 -2.22
CA TYR A 145 8.60 1.79 -1.97
C TYR A 145 9.60 2.84 -2.46
N ASP A 146 10.94 2.62 -2.39
CA ASP A 146 11.94 3.64 -2.75
C ASP A 146 12.50 3.41 -4.16
N ASP A 147 11.65 3.53 -5.15
CA ASP A 147 11.94 3.32 -6.56
C ASP A 147 11.20 4.38 -7.41
N PRO A 148 11.84 5.00 -8.41
CA PRO A 148 11.20 6.02 -9.22
C PRO A 148 9.98 5.51 -9.99
N HIS A 149 9.99 4.25 -10.44
CA HIS A 149 8.86 3.64 -11.12
C HIS A 149 7.72 3.31 -10.16
N VAL A 150 8.02 2.98 -8.90
CA VAL A 150 7.03 2.80 -7.83
C VAL A 150 6.31 4.11 -7.55
N ILE A 151 7.07 5.21 -7.38
CA ILE A 151 6.49 6.55 -7.16
C ILE A 151 5.64 6.96 -8.36
N LEU A 152 6.13 6.73 -9.58
CA LEU A 152 5.41 7.05 -10.81
C LEU A 152 4.11 6.25 -10.93
N GLY A 153 4.13 4.94 -10.65
CA GLY A 153 2.92 4.11 -10.66
C GLY A 153 1.86 4.62 -9.68
N ASN A 154 2.28 4.90 -8.46
CA ASN A 154 1.40 5.44 -7.42
C ASN A 154 0.92 6.87 -7.72
N SER A 155 1.60 7.63 -8.58
CA SER A 155 1.17 8.97 -8.96
C SER A 155 -0.14 8.97 -9.78
N SER A 156 -0.50 7.84 -10.39
CA SER A 156 -1.79 7.68 -11.04
C SER A 156 -2.96 7.86 -10.06
N LEU A 157 -2.83 7.35 -8.82
CA LEU A 157 -3.84 7.59 -7.78
C LEU A 157 -3.98 9.08 -7.46
N GLY A 158 -2.87 9.79 -7.23
CA GLY A 158 -2.92 11.23 -6.97
C GLY A 158 -3.56 12.03 -8.10
N LYS A 159 -3.34 11.62 -9.36
CA LYS A 159 -4.03 12.19 -10.52
C LYS A 159 -5.54 11.93 -10.45
N GLU A 160 -5.96 10.67 -10.23
CA GLU A 160 -7.37 10.30 -10.15
C GLU A 160 -8.09 11.09 -9.03
N LEU A 161 -7.46 11.24 -7.85
CA LEU A 161 -8.02 12.02 -6.73
C LEU A 161 -8.17 13.50 -7.07
N SER A 162 -7.25 14.05 -7.86
CA SER A 162 -7.33 15.46 -8.30
C SER A 162 -8.42 15.74 -9.34
N GLU A 163 -8.94 14.71 -9.98
CA GLU A 163 -9.99 14.78 -11.00
C GLU A 163 -11.42 14.58 -10.39
N LEU A 164 -11.53 14.28 -9.10
CA LEU A 164 -12.81 14.13 -8.41
C LEU A 164 -13.62 15.44 -8.45
N LYS A 165 -14.94 15.30 -8.46
CA LYS A 165 -15.89 16.42 -8.43
C LYS A 165 -16.98 16.16 -7.37
N PRO A 166 -17.05 16.97 -6.31
CA PRO A 166 -16.09 18.02 -5.96
C PRO A 166 -14.70 17.46 -5.64
N ALA A 167 -13.66 18.26 -5.87
CA ALA A 167 -12.30 17.88 -5.51
C ALA A 167 -12.13 17.93 -3.99
N PRO A 168 -11.44 16.96 -3.37
CA PRO A 168 -11.18 17.01 -1.94
C PRO A 168 -10.23 18.17 -1.60
N GLU A 169 -10.40 18.75 -0.43
CA GLU A 169 -9.49 19.74 0.10
C GLU A 169 -8.27 19.12 0.77
N VAL A 170 -8.49 17.93 1.34
CA VAL A 170 -7.46 17.13 2.03
C VAL A 170 -7.49 15.71 1.53
N VAL A 171 -6.32 15.15 1.26
CA VAL A 171 -6.13 13.70 1.04
C VAL A 171 -5.32 13.14 2.20
N VAL A 172 -5.87 12.16 2.92
CA VAL A 172 -5.19 11.44 3.99
C VAL A 172 -4.64 10.13 3.45
N VAL A 173 -3.32 9.93 3.58
CA VAL A 173 -2.61 8.80 2.95
C VAL A 173 -1.83 8.01 3.99
N PRO A 174 -1.97 6.67 4.05
CA PRO A 174 -1.12 5.81 4.88
C PRO A 174 0.37 5.96 4.53
N ILE A 175 1.21 5.99 5.56
CA ILE A 175 2.66 6.03 5.42
C ILE A 175 3.29 4.79 6.05
N GLY A 176 4.13 4.11 5.27
CA GLY A 176 5.19 3.23 5.67
C GLY A 176 6.49 3.79 5.08
N GLY A 177 7.14 3.12 4.15
CA GLY A 177 8.34 3.64 3.46
C GLY A 177 8.14 4.86 2.56
N GLY A 178 6.92 5.39 2.46
CA GLY A 178 6.59 6.64 1.77
C GLY A 178 6.28 6.54 0.28
N GLY A 179 6.27 5.34 -0.30
CA GLY A 179 6.08 5.17 -1.76
C GLY A 179 4.69 5.57 -2.25
N LEU A 180 3.63 5.25 -1.49
CA LEU A 180 2.25 5.64 -1.82
C LEU A 180 2.09 7.16 -1.68
N SER A 181 2.42 7.71 -0.53
CA SER A 181 2.27 9.13 -0.23
C SER A 181 3.11 10.02 -1.17
N SER A 182 4.33 9.60 -1.53
CA SER A 182 5.14 10.28 -2.55
C SER A 182 4.47 10.25 -3.92
N GLY A 183 3.87 9.12 -4.29
CA GLY A 183 3.12 9.02 -5.54
C GLY A 183 1.91 9.96 -5.56
N VAL A 184 1.09 9.93 -4.50
CA VAL A 184 -0.10 10.79 -4.39
C VAL A 184 0.28 12.27 -4.49
N ILE A 185 1.29 12.72 -3.72
CA ILE A 185 1.80 14.09 -3.79
C ILE A 185 2.21 14.43 -5.23
N THR A 186 3.03 13.56 -5.86
CA THR A 186 3.51 13.79 -7.24
C THR A 186 2.37 13.89 -8.25
N GLY A 187 1.32 13.07 -8.10
CA GLY A 187 0.13 13.09 -8.96
C GLY A 187 -0.65 14.40 -8.82
N ILE A 188 -0.89 14.85 -7.59
CA ILE A 188 -1.59 16.11 -7.28
C ILE A 188 -0.79 17.31 -7.79
N GLU A 189 0.53 17.36 -7.55
CA GLU A 189 1.40 18.43 -8.04
C GLU A 189 1.37 18.54 -9.57
N ARG A 190 1.46 17.41 -10.28
CA ARG A 190 1.39 17.37 -11.76
C ARG A 190 0.04 17.83 -12.30
N ALA A 191 -1.03 17.54 -11.58
CA ALA A 191 -2.38 18.02 -11.92
C ALA A 191 -2.57 19.51 -11.59
N ARG A 192 -1.59 20.18 -10.96
CA ARG A 192 -1.63 21.59 -10.54
C ARG A 192 -2.83 21.91 -9.66
N LYS A 193 -3.23 20.98 -8.78
CA LYS A 193 -4.34 21.17 -7.85
C LYS A 193 -3.85 21.57 -6.46
N ARG A 194 -4.64 22.42 -5.78
CA ARG A 194 -4.37 22.85 -4.40
C ARG A 194 -5.07 21.92 -3.41
N ILE A 195 -4.59 20.67 -3.32
CA ILE A 195 -5.10 19.66 -2.39
C ILE A 195 -4.01 19.43 -1.34
N GLN A 196 -4.36 19.55 -0.07
CA GLN A 196 -3.41 19.26 1.03
C GLN A 196 -3.26 17.75 1.19
N VAL A 197 -2.04 17.27 1.38
CA VAL A 197 -1.77 15.87 1.69
C VAL A 197 -1.34 15.76 3.15
N VAL A 198 -2.07 14.96 3.91
CA VAL A 198 -1.80 14.62 5.31
C VAL A 198 -1.43 13.14 5.38
N GLY A 199 -0.34 12.83 6.06
CA GLY A 199 0.08 11.47 6.30
C GLY A 199 -0.64 10.84 7.50
N ALA A 200 -0.85 9.54 7.46
CA ALA A 200 -1.32 8.74 8.59
C ALA A 200 -0.34 7.61 8.84
N GLU A 201 0.27 7.59 10.00
CA GLU A 201 1.33 6.67 10.39
C GLU A 201 1.03 6.05 11.75
N PRO A 202 1.32 4.74 11.99
CA PRO A 202 1.17 4.17 13.33
C PRO A 202 2.09 4.87 14.33
N LEU A 203 1.58 5.19 15.51
CA LEU A 203 2.37 5.78 16.59
C LEU A 203 3.59 4.92 16.96
N LEU A 204 3.45 3.59 16.93
CA LEU A 204 4.54 2.65 17.21
C LEU A 204 5.62 2.61 16.12
N GLY A 205 5.38 3.21 14.95
CA GLY A 205 6.31 3.23 13.84
C GLY A 205 6.44 4.62 13.22
N ASN A 206 6.54 5.66 14.04
CA ASN A 206 6.41 7.08 13.70
C ASN A 206 7.68 7.72 13.11
N ASP A 207 8.47 6.97 12.34
CA ASP A 207 9.72 7.49 11.76
C ASP A 207 9.48 8.63 10.76
N ALA A 208 8.37 8.60 10.02
CA ALA A 208 8.07 9.67 9.07
C ALA A 208 7.65 10.97 9.77
N ALA A 209 6.84 10.90 10.83
CA ALA A 209 6.45 12.06 11.63
C ALA A 209 7.67 12.70 12.30
N ARG A 210 8.54 11.87 12.91
CA ARG A 210 9.81 12.32 13.49
C ARG A 210 10.75 12.90 12.43
N SER A 211 10.80 12.30 11.23
CA SER A 211 11.60 12.82 10.12
C SER A 211 11.11 14.20 9.67
N LEU A 212 9.79 14.37 9.55
CA LEU A 212 9.20 15.65 9.14
C LEU A 212 9.51 16.76 10.16
N LYS A 213 9.38 16.44 11.45
CA LYS A 213 9.72 17.35 12.57
C LYS A 213 11.20 17.70 12.62
N ALA A 214 12.08 16.69 12.40
CA ALA A 214 13.53 16.86 12.44
C ALA A 214 14.12 17.49 11.16
N GLY A 215 13.36 17.54 10.06
CA GLY A 215 13.85 18.03 8.76
C GLY A 215 14.85 17.10 8.06
N GLN A 216 15.04 15.87 8.56
CA GLN A 216 15.93 14.83 8.05
C GLN A 216 15.34 13.44 8.32
N ILE A 217 15.83 12.41 7.60
CA ILE A 217 15.37 11.04 7.82
C ILE A 217 15.77 10.56 9.22
N VAL A 218 14.78 10.21 10.03
CA VAL A 218 14.92 9.51 11.29
C VAL A 218 14.57 8.04 11.06
N LYS A 219 15.23 7.13 11.78
CA LYS A 219 15.00 5.70 11.68
C LYS A 219 14.41 5.15 12.97
N ASN A 220 13.60 4.11 12.85
CA ASN A 220 13.26 3.24 13.96
C ASN A 220 14.46 2.33 14.28
N GLU A 221 14.69 2.02 15.54
CA GLU A 221 15.78 1.13 15.97
C GLU A 221 15.55 -0.31 15.48
N ARG A 222 14.30 -0.72 15.40
CA ARG A 222 13.87 -2.04 14.94
C ARG A 222 12.57 -1.94 14.17
N GLU A 223 12.14 -3.04 13.54
CA GLU A 223 10.85 -3.13 12.85
C GLU A 223 9.70 -2.86 13.84
N PRO A 224 8.82 -1.88 13.55
CA PRO A 224 7.73 -1.49 14.46
C PRO A 224 6.74 -2.64 14.72
N GLN A 225 6.31 -2.77 15.96
CA GLN A 225 5.34 -3.77 16.39
C GLN A 225 3.91 -3.21 16.35
N THR A 226 3.49 -2.73 15.19
CA THR A 226 2.12 -2.26 14.94
C THR A 226 1.28 -3.34 14.25
N ILE A 227 -0.06 -3.29 14.43
CA ILE A 227 -0.98 -4.14 13.66
C ILE A 227 -1.04 -3.74 12.18
N ALA A 228 -0.67 -2.51 11.83
CA ALA A 228 -0.58 -2.02 10.45
C ALA A 228 0.69 -2.56 9.76
N ASP A 229 0.69 -3.84 9.41
CA ASP A 229 1.85 -4.58 8.90
C ASP A 229 2.47 -3.99 7.62
N GLY A 230 1.67 -3.35 6.76
CA GLY A 230 2.15 -2.64 5.57
C GLY A 230 2.94 -1.36 5.87
N ALA A 231 2.90 -0.88 7.13
CA ALA A 231 3.64 0.28 7.61
C ALA A 231 4.85 -0.07 8.50
N ARG A 232 5.17 -1.35 8.68
CA ARG A 232 6.33 -1.81 9.45
C ARG A 232 7.65 -1.57 8.71
N THR A 233 8.04 -0.32 8.59
CA THR A 233 9.30 0.07 7.93
C THR A 233 10.28 0.68 8.94
N ILE A 234 11.57 0.46 8.70
CA ILE A 234 12.63 1.04 9.55
C ILE A 234 12.74 2.53 9.31
N SER A 235 12.53 2.98 8.06
CA SER A 235 12.59 4.40 7.73
C SER A 235 11.96 4.67 6.37
N LEU A 236 11.68 5.94 6.12
CA LEU A 236 11.36 6.46 4.80
C LEU A 236 12.46 6.15 3.77
N GLY A 237 12.07 5.90 2.53
CA GLY A 237 12.98 5.88 1.40
C GLY A 237 13.60 7.26 1.14
N LYS A 238 14.85 7.30 0.68
CA LYS A 238 15.57 8.57 0.40
C LYS A 238 14.89 9.42 -0.68
N ARG A 239 14.35 8.77 -1.73
CA ARG A 239 13.60 9.45 -2.80
C ARG A 239 12.26 9.95 -2.27
N ASN A 240 11.58 9.12 -1.50
CA ASN A 240 10.31 9.46 -0.88
C ASN A 240 10.44 10.66 0.05
N TRP A 241 11.47 10.66 0.91
CA TRP A 241 11.75 11.78 1.80
C TRP A 241 11.83 13.13 1.08
N LYS A 242 12.53 13.18 -0.07
CA LYS A 242 12.65 14.43 -0.86
C LYS A 242 11.28 14.97 -1.29
N ILE A 243 10.32 14.08 -1.56
CA ILE A 243 8.97 14.45 -1.97
C ILE A 243 8.13 14.82 -0.75
N LEU A 244 8.14 13.99 0.28
CA LEU A 244 7.36 14.20 1.50
C LEU A 244 7.75 15.50 2.20
N LYS A 245 9.04 15.78 2.34
CA LYS A 245 9.55 17.01 3.01
C LYS A 245 8.97 18.30 2.43
N ARG A 246 8.66 18.34 1.13
CA ARG A 246 8.10 19.54 0.48
C ARG A 246 6.58 19.50 0.33
N GLY A 247 5.99 18.31 0.13
CA GLY A 247 4.58 18.17 -0.27
C GLY A 247 3.65 17.65 0.83
N MET A 248 4.18 17.17 1.96
CA MET A 248 3.38 16.69 3.09
C MET A 248 3.07 17.85 4.04
N LYS A 249 1.78 18.10 4.30
CA LYS A 249 1.34 19.19 5.19
C LYS A 249 1.62 18.87 6.66
N SER A 250 1.28 17.66 7.07
CA SER A 250 1.47 17.12 8.44
C SER A 250 1.34 15.59 8.41
N ILE A 251 1.72 14.95 9.50
CA ILE A 251 1.54 13.51 9.69
C ILE A 251 0.85 13.31 11.03
N VAL A 252 -0.25 12.54 11.02
CA VAL A 252 -0.97 12.12 12.22
C VAL A 252 -0.38 10.78 12.66
N GLU A 253 0.08 10.74 13.91
CA GLU A 253 0.55 9.53 14.57
C GLU A 253 -0.66 8.83 15.21
N VAL A 254 -1.01 7.66 14.69
CA VAL A 254 -2.26 6.95 15.00
C VAL A 254 -2.00 5.86 16.03
N PRO A 255 -2.67 5.89 17.21
CA PRO A 255 -2.62 4.81 18.19
C PRO A 255 -3.22 3.51 17.66
N GLU A 256 -2.72 2.36 18.14
CA GLU A 256 -3.18 1.03 17.72
C GLU A 256 -4.69 0.83 17.89
N GLU A 257 -5.25 1.35 18.99
CA GLU A 257 -6.69 1.24 19.24
C GLU A 257 -7.53 2.00 18.22
N GLN A 258 -7.07 3.18 17.78
CA GLN A 258 -7.74 3.93 16.72
C GLN A 258 -7.66 3.21 15.37
N ILE A 259 -6.57 2.46 15.12
CA ILE A 259 -6.47 1.62 13.91
C ILE A 259 -7.49 0.49 13.97
N ARG A 260 -7.63 -0.19 15.13
CA ARG A 260 -8.62 -1.26 15.34
C ARG A 260 -10.04 -0.74 15.12
N GLU A 261 -10.36 0.36 15.77
CA GLU A 261 -11.69 0.97 15.67
C GLU A 261 -12.01 1.41 14.24
N ALA A 262 -11.07 1.98 13.50
CA ALA A 262 -11.26 2.34 12.10
C ALA A 262 -11.55 1.11 11.22
N VAL A 263 -10.93 -0.05 11.48
CA VAL A 263 -11.25 -1.31 10.78
C VAL A 263 -12.70 -1.71 11.05
N ARG A 264 -13.18 -1.63 12.30
CA ARG A 264 -14.57 -1.94 12.69
C ARG A 264 -15.56 -1.00 12.02
N LEU A 265 -15.29 0.29 12.05
CA LEU A 265 -16.14 1.30 11.44
C LEU A 265 -16.25 1.12 9.92
N LEU A 266 -15.14 0.85 9.25
CA LEU A 266 -15.12 0.57 7.81
C LEU A 266 -15.93 -0.69 7.47
N PHE A 267 -15.81 -1.74 8.28
CA PHE A 267 -16.61 -2.95 8.13
C PHE A 267 -18.11 -2.69 8.41
N GLY A 268 -18.45 -2.13 9.57
CA GLY A 268 -19.82 -2.01 10.04
C GLY A 268 -20.64 -0.86 9.43
N LEU A 269 -19.97 0.25 9.09
CA LEU A 269 -20.64 1.47 8.60
C LEU A 269 -20.42 1.72 7.10
N ALA A 270 -19.34 1.21 6.51
CA ALA A 270 -19.03 1.39 5.08
C ALA A 270 -19.12 0.09 4.27
N ASN A 271 -19.42 -1.06 4.89
CA ASN A 271 -19.42 -2.39 4.26
C ASN A 271 -18.13 -2.70 3.51
N LEU A 272 -16.99 -2.28 4.06
CA LEU A 272 -15.71 -2.38 3.39
C LEU A 272 -14.72 -3.20 4.23
N LYS A 273 -14.27 -4.33 3.69
CA LYS A 273 -13.20 -5.13 4.28
C LYS A 273 -11.86 -4.46 4.01
N VAL A 274 -11.14 -4.08 5.08
CA VAL A 274 -9.89 -3.32 5.02
C VAL A 274 -8.83 -3.94 5.92
N GLU A 275 -7.58 -4.02 5.46
CA GLU A 275 -6.44 -4.34 6.33
C GLU A 275 -6.10 -3.16 7.27
N PRO A 276 -5.47 -3.39 8.44
CA PRO A 276 -5.17 -2.31 9.39
C PRO A 276 -4.40 -1.14 8.78
N THR A 277 -3.42 -1.39 7.90
CA THR A 277 -2.71 -0.33 7.18
C THR A 277 -3.63 0.49 6.29
N GLY A 278 -4.63 -0.15 5.67
CA GLY A 278 -5.62 0.52 4.84
C GLY A 278 -6.57 1.42 5.62
N ALA A 279 -6.77 1.14 6.91
CA ALA A 279 -7.65 1.91 7.79
C ALA A 279 -7.00 3.17 8.38
N LEU A 280 -5.66 3.34 8.26
CA LEU A 280 -4.92 4.45 8.87
C LEU A 280 -5.48 5.83 8.51
N GLY A 281 -5.97 6.03 7.28
CA GLY A 281 -6.54 7.31 6.87
C GLY A 281 -7.78 7.71 7.68
N VAL A 282 -8.71 6.77 7.89
CA VAL A 282 -9.90 6.99 8.73
C VAL A 282 -9.51 7.13 10.19
N ALA A 283 -8.59 6.29 10.67
CA ALA A 283 -8.08 6.37 12.04
C ALA A 283 -7.40 7.72 12.33
N ALA A 284 -6.72 8.33 11.36
CA ALA A 284 -6.13 9.66 11.50
C ALA A 284 -7.20 10.76 11.67
N VAL A 285 -8.34 10.63 10.96
CA VAL A 285 -9.48 11.55 11.14
C VAL A 285 -10.05 11.45 12.55
N MET A 286 -10.18 10.24 13.09
CA MET A 286 -10.62 10.00 14.47
C MET A 286 -9.62 10.53 15.50
N THR A 287 -8.33 10.37 15.25
CA THR A 287 -7.25 10.80 16.16
C THR A 287 -7.11 12.31 16.25
N SER A 288 -7.32 13.02 15.12
CA SER A 288 -7.12 14.47 15.04
C SER A 288 -8.26 15.16 14.29
N PRO A 289 -9.52 15.10 14.78
CA PRO A 289 -10.70 15.59 14.07
C PRO A 289 -10.62 17.09 13.76
N HIS A 290 -9.92 17.88 14.57
CA HIS A 290 -9.75 19.33 14.36
C HIS A 290 -9.01 19.69 13.06
N LEU A 291 -8.20 18.78 12.49
CA LEU A 291 -7.50 18.98 11.22
C LEU A 291 -8.44 18.86 10.00
N PHE A 292 -9.60 18.25 10.19
CA PHE A 292 -10.47 17.79 9.12
C PHE A 292 -11.89 18.39 9.17
N ARG A 293 -12.21 19.14 10.23
CA ARG A 293 -13.52 19.77 10.42
C ARG A 293 -13.85 20.72 9.27
N ASP A 294 -15.11 20.70 8.84
CA ASP A 294 -15.66 21.57 7.80
C ASP A 294 -14.92 21.50 6.44
N ARG A 295 -14.33 20.34 6.16
CA ARG A 295 -13.55 20.08 4.94
C ARG A 295 -13.98 18.80 4.27
N LEU A 296 -13.94 18.79 2.93
CA LEU A 296 -14.08 17.55 2.17
C LEU A 296 -12.75 16.78 2.22
N VAL A 297 -12.76 15.65 2.93
CA VAL A 297 -11.59 14.80 3.17
C VAL A 297 -11.66 13.53 2.34
N CYS A 298 -10.59 13.19 1.63
CA CYS A 298 -10.46 11.91 0.95
C CYS A 298 -9.48 11.02 1.70
N CYS A 299 -9.97 9.92 2.30
CA CYS A 299 -9.14 8.92 2.94
C CYS A 299 -8.76 7.82 1.94
N VAL A 300 -7.46 7.61 1.71
CA VAL A 300 -6.96 6.51 0.88
C VAL A 300 -7.02 5.21 1.66
N ILE A 301 -7.84 4.27 1.20
CA ILE A 301 -7.93 2.91 1.70
C ILE A 301 -6.98 2.05 0.88
N SER A 302 -5.77 1.84 1.40
CA SER A 302 -4.64 1.34 0.62
C SER A 302 -4.72 -0.15 0.23
N GLY A 303 -5.49 -0.97 0.97
CA GLY A 303 -5.66 -2.39 0.67
C GLY A 303 -6.56 -3.13 1.64
N GLY A 304 -6.91 -4.38 1.27
CA GLY A 304 -7.81 -5.24 2.03
C GLY A 304 -7.27 -6.66 2.29
N ASN A 305 -5.97 -6.89 2.10
CA ASN A 305 -5.36 -8.22 2.24
C ASN A 305 -5.00 -8.50 3.71
N VAL A 306 -5.95 -9.01 4.44
CA VAL A 306 -5.80 -9.39 5.84
C VAL A 306 -6.14 -10.87 6.02
N ASP A 307 -5.41 -11.54 6.90
CA ASP A 307 -5.72 -12.92 7.28
C ASP A 307 -7.13 -13.00 7.89
N PRO A 308 -7.97 -13.98 7.47
CA PRO A 308 -9.34 -14.10 7.95
C PRO A 308 -9.47 -14.21 9.48
N ALA A 309 -8.58 -14.95 10.14
CA ALA A 309 -8.60 -15.12 11.59
C ALA A 309 -8.22 -13.81 12.31
N VAL A 310 -7.19 -13.13 11.80
CA VAL A 310 -6.79 -11.80 12.31
C VAL A 310 -7.93 -10.80 12.10
N TYR A 311 -8.57 -10.81 10.93
CA TYR A 311 -9.68 -9.90 10.64
C TYR A 311 -10.87 -10.15 11.56
N ALA A 312 -11.25 -11.41 11.77
CA ALA A 312 -12.33 -11.79 12.69
C ALA A 312 -12.07 -11.25 14.11
N GLN A 313 -10.85 -11.38 14.62
CA GLN A 313 -10.46 -10.81 15.92
C GLN A 313 -10.59 -9.28 15.97
N LEU A 314 -10.22 -8.60 14.88
CA LEU A 314 -10.29 -7.14 14.80
C LEU A 314 -11.72 -6.60 14.82
N ILE A 315 -12.69 -7.31 14.22
CA ILE A 315 -14.08 -6.85 14.11
C ILE A 315 -14.97 -7.32 15.26
N GLN A 316 -14.56 -8.31 16.06
CA GLN A 316 -15.34 -8.86 17.19
C GLN A 316 -15.01 -8.21 18.53
N SER A 317 -13.86 -7.64 18.70
CA SER A 317 -13.40 -6.96 19.93
C SER A 317 -13.84 -5.48 19.93
#